data_4a33d951c8fed17d313c53eadd11f200
#
_entry.id   4a33d951c8fed17d313c53eadd11f200
#
_cell.length_a   1.000
_cell.length_b   1.000
_cell.length_c   1.000
_cell.angle_alpha   90.00
_cell.angle_beta   90.00
_cell.angle_gamma   90.00
#
_symmetry.space_group_name_H-M   'P 1'
#
loop_
_entity.id
_entity.type
_entity.pdbx_description
1 polymer ?
#
loop_
_entity_poly.entity_id
_entity_poly.type
_entity_poly.pdbx_seq_one_letter_code
_entity_poly.pdbx_strand_id
1 'polypeptide(L)'
;GKEDFTPKEIEAINTEDEKLKGAIGIAAFAKRNGLTLQAISKELVKLVSSADATINGDNLKTDYRTPVGDNAYDIKDKPGYGNGNSGHSEKGEAHGSHVSGIIGATRNNGVGMNGVANNVKMMAVRSVSDGDEYDKDVALGIRYAVDNGAKVINTSFGKAFSPNKEWVYDAIKYAASKDVLIVNAAGNDGKNIDIEKTFPNDSPDLVNEISDTFLTVGAMSANYDENLPASFSNYGKLNVDVFAPGVQVHSTTPDGEYKKFSGTSMAAPSTAGVAALVRSYYPQLSAAQVKRILMNSGTKIDLEVLQPGSRSRENPKGKLVPFSTLSVSGRVVNAYNALKMADQMVNGK
;
A
#
# COMPACT_ATOMS: atom_id res chain seq x y z
N GLY A 1 13.66 22.92 -38.24
CA GLY A 1 14.37 22.72 -37.03
C GLY A 1 14.58 21.24 -36.82
N LYS A 2 15.52 20.83 -35.98
CA LYS A 2 15.77 19.42 -35.66
C LYS A 2 14.60 18.89 -34.82
N GLU A 3 13.97 17.81 -35.27
CA GLU A 3 12.79 17.25 -34.59
C GLU A 3 13.12 16.23 -33.50
N ASP A 4 14.37 15.74 -33.46
CA ASP A 4 14.80 14.75 -32.47
C ASP A 4 16.15 15.12 -31.85
N PHE A 5 16.22 15.12 -30.51
CA PHE A 5 17.41 15.46 -29.73
C PHE A 5 17.79 14.28 -28.83
N THR A 6 19.09 14.07 -28.69
CA THR A 6 19.63 13.13 -27.71
C THR A 6 19.56 13.71 -26.30
N PRO A 7 19.55 12.88 -25.23
CA PRO A 7 19.61 13.38 -23.85
C PRO A 7 20.76 14.32 -23.59
N LYS A 8 21.94 14.06 -24.16
CA LYS A 8 23.12 14.92 -24.02
C LYS A 8 22.96 16.28 -24.68
N GLU A 9 22.29 16.33 -25.84
CA GLU A 9 22.00 17.59 -26.53
C GLU A 9 21.00 18.45 -25.76
N ILE A 10 20.02 17.81 -25.14
CA ILE A 10 19.03 18.49 -24.29
C ILE A 10 19.71 19.08 -23.04
N GLU A 11 20.59 18.31 -22.39
CA GLU A 11 21.33 18.73 -21.20
C GLU A 11 22.36 19.81 -21.46
N ALA A 12 22.85 19.90 -22.69
CA ALA A 12 23.80 20.94 -23.11
C ALA A 12 23.14 22.31 -23.32
N ILE A 13 21.80 22.41 -23.27
CA ILE A 13 21.10 23.69 -23.38
C ILE A 13 21.38 24.52 -22.11
N ASN A 14 22.13 25.59 -22.27
CA ASN A 14 22.43 26.51 -21.18
C ASN A 14 21.38 27.62 -21.13
N THR A 15 20.77 27.84 -19.98
CA THR A 15 19.78 28.89 -19.76
C THR A 15 19.79 29.33 -18.31
N GLU A 16 19.51 30.61 -18.09
CA GLU A 16 19.33 31.17 -16.74
C GLU A 16 17.86 31.16 -16.28
N ASP A 17 16.93 30.86 -17.19
CA ASP A 17 15.51 30.75 -16.88
C ASP A 17 15.20 29.44 -16.10
N GLU A 18 14.82 29.62 -14.85
CA GLU A 18 14.51 28.46 -13.94
C GLU A 18 13.39 27.56 -14.44
N LYS A 19 12.39 28.13 -15.16
CA LYS A 19 11.32 27.34 -15.76
C LYS A 19 11.85 26.47 -16.89
N LEU A 20 12.75 27.04 -17.69
CA LEU A 20 13.38 26.31 -18.79
C LEU A 20 14.37 25.26 -18.29
N LYS A 21 15.10 25.51 -17.20
CA LYS A 21 15.95 24.48 -16.54
C LYS A 21 15.12 23.29 -16.10
N GLY A 22 13.94 23.52 -15.49
CA GLY A 22 13.02 22.46 -15.12
C GLY A 22 12.54 21.65 -16.32
N ALA A 23 12.14 22.32 -17.40
CA ALA A 23 11.68 21.68 -18.63
C ALA A 23 12.79 20.86 -19.32
N ILE A 24 14.02 21.35 -19.33
CA ILE A 24 15.20 20.64 -19.85
C ILE A 24 15.44 19.34 -19.07
N GLY A 25 15.39 19.40 -17.75
CA GLY A 25 15.55 18.22 -16.89
C GLY A 25 14.51 17.14 -17.16
N ILE A 26 13.24 17.55 -17.29
CA ILE A 26 12.12 16.64 -17.61
C ILE A 26 12.31 16.03 -19.00
N ALA A 27 12.70 16.83 -20.00
CA ALA A 27 12.90 16.36 -21.36
C ALA A 27 14.08 15.37 -21.47
N ALA A 28 15.19 15.63 -20.76
CA ALA A 28 16.33 14.73 -20.70
C ALA A 28 15.98 13.40 -20.00
N PHE A 29 15.26 13.47 -18.90
CA PHE A 29 14.74 12.29 -18.19
C PHE A 29 13.86 11.43 -19.11
N ALA A 30 12.96 12.07 -19.85
CA ALA A 30 12.09 11.41 -20.81
C ALA A 30 12.86 10.58 -21.82
N LYS A 31 13.79 11.24 -22.48
CA LYS A 31 14.59 10.60 -23.52
C LYS A 31 15.46 9.47 -23.00
N ARG A 32 16.03 9.60 -21.78
CA ARG A 32 16.78 8.50 -21.15
C ARG A 32 15.94 7.26 -20.88
N ASN A 33 14.65 7.44 -20.60
CA ASN A 33 13.72 6.36 -20.26
C ASN A 33 12.88 5.91 -21.46
N GLY A 34 13.21 6.33 -22.70
CA GLY A 34 12.48 5.95 -23.91
C GLY A 34 11.06 6.51 -24.00
N LEU A 35 10.75 7.54 -23.24
CA LEU A 35 9.46 8.22 -23.25
C LEU A 35 9.46 9.34 -24.28
N THR A 36 8.32 9.57 -24.95
CA THR A 36 8.15 10.70 -25.84
C THR A 36 7.80 11.95 -25.05
N LEU A 37 8.23 13.14 -25.52
CA LEU A 37 7.84 14.42 -24.90
C LEU A 37 6.32 14.62 -24.90
N GLN A 38 5.62 14.09 -25.92
CA GLN A 38 4.15 14.09 -25.96
C GLN A 38 3.53 13.25 -24.84
N ALA A 39 4.07 12.06 -24.55
CA ALA A 39 3.59 11.22 -23.45
C ALA A 39 3.78 11.90 -22.09
N ILE A 40 4.93 12.53 -21.89
CA ILE A 40 5.19 13.29 -20.65
C ILE A 40 4.33 14.54 -20.56
N SER A 41 4.20 15.29 -21.64
CA SER A 41 3.33 16.48 -21.66
C SER A 41 1.89 16.10 -21.29
N LYS A 42 1.38 14.99 -21.84
CA LYS A 42 0.04 14.48 -21.55
C LYS A 42 -0.10 14.07 -20.07
N GLU A 43 0.93 13.43 -19.51
CA GLU A 43 0.92 13.03 -18.09
C GLU A 43 1.07 14.24 -17.16
N LEU A 44 1.90 15.21 -17.50
CA LEU A 44 2.02 16.46 -16.74
C LEU A 44 0.74 17.30 -16.78
N VAL A 45 0.11 17.43 -17.94
CA VAL A 45 -1.21 18.11 -18.06
C VAL A 45 -2.24 17.41 -17.19
N LYS A 46 -2.27 16.09 -17.19
CA LYS A 46 -3.17 15.30 -16.35
C LYS A 46 -2.89 15.48 -14.85
N LEU A 47 -1.62 15.48 -14.44
CA LEU A 47 -1.18 15.76 -13.08
C LEU A 47 -1.56 17.17 -12.63
N VAL A 48 -1.30 18.18 -13.49
CA VAL A 48 -1.68 19.57 -13.21
C VAL A 48 -3.18 19.73 -13.13
N SER A 49 -3.92 19.13 -14.07
CA SER A 49 -5.40 19.16 -14.02
C SER A 49 -5.96 18.45 -12.80
N SER A 50 -5.35 17.34 -12.39
CA SER A 50 -5.72 16.63 -11.16
C SER A 50 -5.41 17.46 -9.91
N ALA A 51 -4.23 18.09 -9.85
CA ALA A 51 -3.86 18.97 -8.74
C ALA A 51 -4.74 20.24 -8.71
N ASP A 52 -5.05 20.84 -9.85
CA ASP A 52 -5.95 21.98 -9.96
C ASP A 52 -7.39 21.60 -9.54
N ALA A 53 -7.87 20.45 -9.98
CA ALA A 53 -9.16 19.91 -9.54
C ALA A 53 -9.18 19.63 -8.03
N THR A 54 -8.07 19.22 -7.45
CA THR A 54 -7.94 19.01 -6.00
C THR A 54 -7.91 20.33 -5.23
N ILE A 55 -7.26 21.36 -5.76
CA ILE A 55 -7.06 22.65 -5.06
C ILE A 55 -8.20 23.64 -5.34
N ASN A 56 -8.71 23.70 -6.56
CA ASN A 56 -9.63 24.73 -7.04
C ASN A 56 -10.91 24.18 -7.69
N GLY A 57 -11.02 22.87 -7.86
CA GLY A 57 -12.08 22.26 -8.64
C GLY A 57 -13.44 22.19 -7.94
N ASP A 58 -14.48 21.94 -8.73
CA ASP A 58 -15.84 21.69 -8.22
C ASP A 58 -15.90 20.44 -7.31
N ASN A 59 -14.88 19.59 -7.31
CA ASN A 59 -14.74 18.46 -6.40
C ASN A 59 -14.68 18.89 -4.92
N LEU A 60 -14.17 20.10 -4.61
CA LEU A 60 -14.26 20.69 -3.28
C LEU A 60 -15.70 21.02 -2.86
N LYS A 61 -16.61 21.13 -3.82
CA LYS A 61 -18.03 21.38 -3.62
C LYS A 61 -18.87 20.10 -3.72
N THR A 62 -18.28 19.00 -4.17
CA THR A 62 -19.00 17.72 -4.32
C THR A 62 -19.12 17.08 -2.95
N ASP A 63 -20.33 17.04 -2.44
CA ASP A 63 -20.64 16.30 -1.22
C ASP A 63 -20.74 14.81 -1.54
N TYR A 64 -19.61 14.11 -1.43
CA TYR A 64 -19.55 12.66 -1.59
C TYR A 64 -20.35 11.87 -0.55
N ARG A 65 -20.83 12.55 0.51
CA ARG A 65 -21.69 11.95 1.55
C ARG A 65 -23.16 11.94 1.19
N THR A 66 -23.61 12.79 0.23
CA THR A 66 -25.01 12.80 -0.19
C THR A 66 -25.58 11.41 -0.54
N PRO A 67 -24.88 10.56 -1.30
CA PRO A 67 -25.36 9.19 -1.58
C PRO A 67 -25.46 8.30 -0.35
N VAL A 68 -24.64 8.53 0.67
CA VAL A 68 -24.65 7.80 1.96
C VAL A 68 -25.67 8.40 2.91
N GLY A 69 -25.80 9.72 2.89
CA GLY A 69 -26.79 10.49 3.61
C GLY A 69 -26.59 10.49 5.13
N ASP A 70 -25.32 10.46 5.57
CA ASP A 70 -24.92 10.47 6.98
C ASP A 70 -23.96 11.62 7.30
N ASN A 71 -23.70 11.82 8.60
CA ASN A 71 -22.65 12.71 9.07
C ASN A 71 -21.34 11.94 9.26
N ALA A 72 -20.33 12.24 8.44
CA ALA A 72 -19.01 11.62 8.50
C ALA A 72 -18.24 11.87 9.81
N TYR A 73 -18.63 12.90 10.56
CA TYR A 73 -17.99 13.33 11.81
C TYR A 73 -18.79 12.93 13.06
N ASP A 74 -19.78 12.06 12.90
CA ASP A 74 -20.53 11.45 14.01
C ASP A 74 -20.60 9.93 13.81
N ILE A 75 -19.81 9.17 14.60
CA ILE A 75 -19.76 7.71 14.52
C ILE A 75 -21.10 7.05 14.87
N LYS A 76 -21.97 7.74 15.59
CA LYS A 76 -23.27 7.22 16.02
C LYS A 76 -24.38 7.51 15.01
N ASP A 77 -24.16 8.45 14.09
CA ASP A 77 -25.13 8.74 13.04
C ASP A 77 -25.14 7.62 12.00
N LYS A 78 -26.31 7.00 11.83
CA LYS A 78 -26.54 5.90 10.87
C LYS A 78 -25.42 4.84 10.88
N PRO A 79 -25.18 4.12 11.98
CA PRO A 79 -24.08 3.18 12.12
C PRO A 79 -24.16 1.98 11.15
N GLY A 80 -25.30 1.75 10.50
CA GLY A 80 -25.52 0.72 9.49
C GLY A 80 -25.68 1.28 8.08
N TYR A 81 -25.10 2.44 7.77
CA TYR A 81 -25.20 3.05 6.45
C TYR A 81 -24.43 2.30 5.37
N GLY A 82 -24.66 2.71 4.14
CA GLY A 82 -24.03 2.13 2.96
C GLY A 82 -25.02 1.33 2.11
N ASN A 83 -24.51 0.75 1.07
CA ASN A 83 -25.27 -0.10 0.16
C ASN A 83 -24.43 -1.30 -0.28
N GLY A 84 -25.02 -2.25 -1.01
CA GLY A 84 -24.32 -3.46 -1.48
C GLY A 84 -23.43 -3.25 -2.70
N ASN A 85 -23.21 -2.02 -3.18
CA ASN A 85 -22.39 -1.75 -4.36
C ASN A 85 -20.91 -1.67 -3.99
N SER A 86 -20.22 -2.78 -4.09
CA SER A 86 -18.76 -2.87 -3.94
C SER A 86 -18.00 -2.86 -5.28
N GLY A 87 -18.72 -2.77 -6.40
CA GLY A 87 -18.14 -2.71 -7.74
C GLY A 87 -17.55 -1.34 -8.08
N HIS A 88 -16.74 -1.28 -9.13
CA HIS A 88 -16.27 -0.01 -9.69
C HIS A 88 -17.41 0.71 -10.41
N SER A 89 -17.43 2.03 -10.35
CA SER A 89 -18.38 2.87 -11.08
C SER A 89 -17.72 3.64 -12.22
N GLU A 90 -16.43 3.92 -12.10
CA GLU A 90 -15.63 4.67 -13.05
C GLU A 90 -14.45 3.85 -13.58
N LYS A 91 -14.06 4.05 -14.84
CA LYS A 91 -12.93 3.32 -15.45
C LYS A 91 -11.59 3.44 -14.72
N GLY A 92 -11.42 4.46 -13.88
CA GLY A 92 -10.22 4.69 -13.08
C GLY A 92 -10.14 3.89 -11.78
N GLU A 93 -11.24 3.33 -11.30
CA GLU A 93 -11.34 2.68 -9.99
C GLU A 93 -10.79 1.23 -10.02
N ALA A 94 -9.51 1.09 -10.31
CA ALA A 94 -8.87 -0.21 -10.48
C ALA A 94 -8.17 -0.74 -9.21
N HIS A 95 -7.92 0.12 -8.21
CA HIS A 95 -7.07 -0.20 -7.09
C HIS A 95 -7.57 -1.39 -6.27
N GLY A 96 -8.84 -1.42 -5.87
CA GLY A 96 -9.44 -2.51 -5.10
C GLY A 96 -9.42 -3.85 -5.85
N SER A 97 -9.70 -3.83 -7.16
CA SER A 97 -9.62 -5.02 -8.03
C SER A 97 -8.19 -5.54 -8.12
N HIS A 98 -7.20 -4.64 -8.21
CA HIS A 98 -5.79 -4.99 -8.28
C HIS A 98 -5.31 -5.64 -6.97
N VAL A 99 -5.64 -5.03 -5.84
CA VAL A 99 -5.35 -5.54 -4.48
C VAL A 99 -5.97 -6.92 -4.28
N SER A 100 -7.24 -7.08 -4.62
CA SER A 100 -7.96 -8.35 -4.49
C SER A 100 -7.33 -9.46 -5.35
N GLY A 101 -6.91 -9.13 -6.58
CA GLY A 101 -6.23 -10.06 -7.47
C GLY A 101 -4.91 -10.57 -6.90
N ILE A 102 -4.11 -9.71 -6.27
CA ILE A 102 -2.86 -10.13 -5.59
C ILE A 102 -3.16 -11.17 -4.52
N ILE A 103 -4.19 -10.96 -3.70
CA ILE A 103 -4.55 -11.89 -2.64
C ILE A 103 -5.02 -13.22 -3.20
N GLY A 104 -6.02 -13.20 -4.09
CA GLY A 104 -6.77 -14.42 -4.39
C GLY A 104 -7.27 -14.58 -5.83
N ALA A 105 -6.59 -14.01 -6.85
CA ALA A 105 -6.92 -14.33 -8.25
C ALA A 105 -6.85 -15.83 -8.48
N THR A 106 -7.79 -16.35 -9.29
CA THR A 106 -7.88 -17.77 -9.61
C THR A 106 -6.57 -18.31 -10.18
N ARG A 107 -6.08 -19.39 -9.60
CA ARG A 107 -4.79 -19.98 -9.95
C ARG A 107 -4.94 -21.05 -11.04
N ASN A 108 -3.90 -21.17 -11.87
CA ASN A 108 -3.74 -22.25 -12.85
C ASN A 108 -4.88 -22.35 -13.87
N ASN A 109 -5.51 -21.21 -14.19
CA ASN A 109 -6.59 -21.14 -15.18
C ASN A 109 -6.10 -20.72 -16.58
N GLY A 110 -4.80 -20.51 -16.76
CA GLY A 110 -4.19 -20.10 -18.03
C GLY A 110 -4.42 -18.62 -18.38
N VAL A 111 -4.99 -17.82 -17.48
CA VAL A 111 -5.32 -16.41 -17.72
C VAL A 111 -4.66 -15.54 -16.63
N GLY A 112 -4.04 -14.43 -17.05
CA GLY A 112 -3.48 -13.42 -16.17
C GLY A 112 -2.39 -13.92 -15.24
N MET A 113 -2.58 -13.79 -13.93
CA MET A 113 -1.62 -14.20 -12.91
C MET A 113 -2.30 -15.00 -11.78
N ASN A 114 -1.50 -15.67 -10.99
CA ASN A 114 -1.96 -16.44 -9.83
C ASN A 114 -2.00 -15.53 -8.58
N GLY A 115 -3.10 -15.51 -7.86
CA GLY A 115 -3.17 -14.93 -6.52
C GLY A 115 -2.26 -15.68 -5.53
N VAL A 116 -1.86 -15.01 -4.45
CA VAL A 116 -1.00 -15.63 -3.42
C VAL A 116 -1.73 -16.77 -2.72
N ALA A 117 -2.97 -16.54 -2.30
CA ALA A 117 -3.78 -17.54 -1.61
C ALA A 117 -4.65 -18.32 -2.61
N ASN A 118 -4.91 -19.59 -2.27
CA ASN A 118 -5.83 -20.45 -2.99
C ASN A 118 -7.06 -20.74 -2.11
N ASN A 119 -8.24 -20.87 -2.73
CA ASN A 119 -9.50 -21.23 -2.06
C ASN A 119 -9.92 -20.27 -0.93
N VAL A 120 -9.56 -19.00 -1.01
CA VAL A 120 -10.01 -17.97 -0.07
C VAL A 120 -11.29 -17.31 -0.57
N LYS A 121 -12.19 -16.96 0.35
CA LYS A 121 -13.35 -16.12 0.06
C LYS A 121 -12.95 -14.66 0.23
N MET A 122 -13.24 -13.85 -0.78
CA MET A 122 -12.98 -12.42 -0.76
C MET A 122 -14.22 -11.64 -0.34
N MET A 123 -14.06 -10.75 0.63
CA MET A 123 -15.09 -9.80 1.04
C MET A 123 -14.63 -8.40 0.63
N ALA A 124 -15.30 -7.80 -0.33
CA ALA A 124 -15.04 -6.42 -0.72
C ALA A 124 -15.82 -5.47 0.20
N VAL A 125 -15.09 -4.58 0.87
CA VAL A 125 -15.63 -3.50 1.68
C VAL A 125 -15.11 -2.19 1.11
N ARG A 126 -15.96 -1.47 0.37
CA ARG A 126 -15.60 -0.22 -0.28
C ARG A 126 -15.70 0.92 0.74
N SER A 127 -14.61 1.19 1.45
CA SER A 127 -14.54 2.17 2.53
C SER A 127 -13.88 3.48 2.13
N VAL A 128 -13.26 3.54 0.95
CA VAL A 128 -12.57 4.73 0.44
C VAL A 128 -13.21 5.13 -0.88
N SER A 129 -13.78 6.32 -0.92
CA SER A 129 -14.28 6.98 -2.13
C SER A 129 -13.18 7.80 -2.80
N ASP A 130 -13.53 8.61 -3.78
CA ASP A 130 -12.58 9.59 -4.33
C ASP A 130 -12.26 10.65 -3.26
N GLY A 131 -10.97 10.84 -2.97
CA GLY A 131 -10.49 11.72 -1.91
C GLY A 131 -9.92 11.00 -0.69
N ASP A 132 -9.77 11.73 0.42
CA ASP A 132 -9.23 11.18 1.66
C ASP A 132 -10.23 10.23 2.35
N GLU A 133 -9.67 9.25 3.06
CA GLU A 133 -10.42 8.29 3.84
C GLU A 133 -11.13 8.96 5.03
N TYR A 134 -12.43 8.77 5.15
CA TYR A 134 -13.15 9.15 6.36
C TYR A 134 -12.89 8.12 7.48
N ASP A 135 -12.51 8.61 8.67
CA ASP A 135 -12.25 7.74 9.83
C ASP A 135 -13.46 6.89 10.22
N LYS A 136 -14.67 7.44 10.04
CA LYS A 136 -15.93 6.72 10.25
C LYS A 136 -16.04 5.51 9.33
N ASP A 137 -15.76 5.68 8.03
CA ASP A 137 -15.87 4.62 7.03
C ASP A 137 -14.85 3.52 7.28
N VAL A 138 -13.61 3.91 7.63
CA VAL A 138 -12.55 2.96 7.99
C VAL A 138 -12.93 2.16 9.23
N ALA A 139 -13.36 2.83 10.30
CA ALA A 139 -13.74 2.18 11.55
C ALA A 139 -14.92 1.22 11.38
N LEU A 140 -15.99 1.66 10.69
CA LEU A 140 -17.18 0.85 10.46
C LEU A 140 -16.90 -0.27 9.44
N GLY A 141 -16.06 -0.03 8.42
CA GLY A 141 -15.63 -1.05 7.47
C GLY A 141 -14.86 -2.19 8.14
N ILE A 142 -13.93 -1.87 9.05
CA ILE A 142 -13.22 -2.88 9.85
C ILE A 142 -14.22 -3.69 10.70
N ARG A 143 -15.11 -3.02 11.43
CA ARG A 143 -16.13 -3.71 12.25
C ARG A 143 -17.04 -4.57 11.41
N TYR A 144 -17.53 -4.09 10.28
CA TYR A 144 -18.35 -4.85 9.35
C TYR A 144 -17.65 -6.14 8.88
N ALA A 145 -16.38 -6.03 8.45
CA ALA A 145 -15.61 -7.18 8.02
C ALA A 145 -15.46 -8.23 9.12
N VAL A 146 -15.15 -7.78 10.35
CA VAL A 146 -15.05 -8.64 11.54
C VAL A 146 -16.37 -9.35 11.84
N ASP A 147 -17.47 -8.60 11.87
CA ASP A 147 -18.80 -9.14 12.21
C ASP A 147 -19.33 -10.12 11.16
N ASN A 148 -18.87 -9.99 9.91
CA ASN A 148 -19.19 -10.91 8.82
C ASN A 148 -18.14 -12.00 8.61
N GLY A 149 -17.27 -12.22 9.59
CA GLY A 149 -16.42 -13.41 9.69
C GLY A 149 -15.08 -13.34 8.96
N ALA A 150 -14.63 -12.15 8.54
CA ALA A 150 -13.28 -11.98 8.02
C ALA A 150 -12.24 -12.45 9.04
N LYS A 151 -11.20 -13.13 8.57
CA LYS A 151 -10.07 -13.60 9.39
C LYS A 151 -8.79 -12.82 9.14
N VAL A 152 -8.71 -12.21 7.96
CA VAL A 152 -7.62 -11.30 7.55
C VAL A 152 -8.27 -10.11 6.85
N ILE A 153 -7.93 -8.90 7.25
CA ILE A 153 -8.34 -7.65 6.62
C ILE A 153 -7.11 -7.02 5.99
N ASN A 154 -7.21 -6.58 4.74
CA ASN A 154 -6.17 -5.82 4.08
C ASN A 154 -6.59 -4.35 3.96
N THR A 155 -5.74 -3.44 4.46
CA THR A 155 -5.94 -1.99 4.38
C THR A 155 -4.83 -1.39 3.50
N SER A 156 -5.10 -1.32 2.17
CA SER A 156 -4.17 -0.74 1.19
C SER A 156 -4.48 0.73 0.92
N PHE A 157 -4.61 1.51 1.97
CA PHE A 157 -4.88 2.94 1.94
C PHE A 157 -4.25 3.62 3.14
N GLY A 158 -4.23 4.94 3.14
CA GLY A 158 -3.73 5.67 4.30
C GLY A 158 -3.62 7.17 4.05
N LYS A 159 -3.54 7.93 5.14
CA LYS A 159 -3.49 9.39 5.15
C LYS A 159 -2.57 9.91 6.25
N ALA A 160 -2.15 11.18 6.09
CA ALA A 160 -1.25 11.84 7.05
C ALA A 160 -1.99 12.41 8.27
N PHE A 161 -3.28 12.65 8.15
CA PHE A 161 -4.08 13.30 9.21
C PHE A 161 -5.39 12.54 9.44
N SER A 162 -5.69 12.24 10.70
CA SER A 162 -6.89 11.50 11.12
C SER A 162 -7.54 12.22 12.32
N PRO A 163 -8.55 13.06 12.08
CA PRO A 163 -9.20 13.85 13.13
C PRO A 163 -9.93 12.99 14.16
N ASN A 164 -10.47 11.85 13.74
CA ASN A 164 -11.22 10.94 14.59
C ASN A 164 -10.53 9.57 14.74
N LYS A 165 -9.20 9.59 14.83
CA LYS A 165 -8.34 8.38 14.91
C LYS A 165 -8.78 7.40 15.99
N GLU A 166 -9.37 7.87 17.09
CA GLU A 166 -9.81 7.02 18.21
C GLU A 166 -10.89 6.01 17.75
N TRP A 167 -11.73 6.36 16.77
CA TRP A 167 -12.71 5.41 16.23
C TRP A 167 -12.02 4.26 15.49
N VAL A 168 -10.95 4.57 14.79
CA VAL A 168 -10.15 3.57 14.07
C VAL A 168 -9.35 2.72 15.06
N TYR A 169 -8.74 3.30 16.09
CA TYR A 169 -8.08 2.57 17.17
C TYR A 169 -9.04 1.60 17.87
N ASP A 170 -10.26 2.03 18.16
CA ASP A 170 -11.28 1.15 18.76
C ASP A 170 -11.70 0.02 17.82
N ALA A 171 -11.76 0.28 16.51
CA ALA A 171 -12.04 -0.77 15.53
C ALA A 171 -10.87 -1.77 15.39
N ILE A 172 -9.62 -1.32 15.48
CA ILE A 172 -8.41 -2.18 15.50
C ILE A 172 -8.44 -3.08 16.75
N LYS A 173 -8.68 -2.52 17.93
CA LYS A 173 -8.84 -3.30 19.17
C LYS A 173 -9.99 -4.30 19.09
N TYR A 174 -11.11 -3.89 18.48
CA TYR A 174 -12.23 -4.79 18.24
C TYR A 174 -11.84 -5.97 17.35
N ALA A 175 -11.14 -5.72 16.25
CA ALA A 175 -10.63 -6.77 15.36
C ALA A 175 -9.69 -7.75 16.12
N ALA A 176 -8.78 -7.22 16.93
CA ALA A 176 -7.92 -8.02 17.80
C ALA A 176 -8.71 -8.91 18.77
N SER A 177 -9.74 -8.35 19.42
CA SER A 177 -10.61 -9.10 20.36
C SER A 177 -11.40 -10.23 19.69
N LYS A 178 -11.54 -10.20 18.36
CA LYS A 178 -12.23 -11.21 17.55
C LYS A 178 -11.28 -12.10 16.75
N ASP A 179 -10.00 -12.07 17.09
CA ASP A 179 -8.97 -12.88 16.43
C ASP A 179 -8.88 -12.61 14.92
N VAL A 180 -8.90 -11.34 14.51
CA VAL A 180 -8.77 -10.91 13.13
C VAL A 180 -7.44 -10.16 12.93
N LEU A 181 -6.66 -10.57 11.93
CA LEU A 181 -5.42 -9.92 11.55
C LEU A 181 -5.72 -8.77 10.57
N ILE A 182 -5.21 -7.59 10.86
CA ILE A 182 -5.18 -6.46 9.92
C ILE A 182 -3.79 -6.38 9.30
N VAL A 183 -3.70 -6.35 7.98
CA VAL A 183 -2.47 -6.16 7.20
C VAL A 183 -2.55 -4.81 6.51
N ASN A 184 -1.69 -3.89 6.91
CA ASN A 184 -1.73 -2.48 6.54
C ASN A 184 -0.57 -2.09 5.63
N ALA A 185 -0.81 -1.21 4.65
CA ALA A 185 0.23 -0.60 3.83
C ALA A 185 0.95 0.52 4.60
N ALA A 186 2.28 0.54 4.57
CA ALA A 186 3.07 1.52 5.32
C ALA A 186 2.96 2.96 4.79
N GLY A 187 2.55 3.14 3.52
CA GLY A 187 2.52 4.44 2.83
C GLY A 187 3.67 4.63 1.85
N ASN A 188 3.56 5.65 0.98
CA ASN A 188 4.39 5.80 -0.20
C ASN A 188 5.14 7.15 -0.27
N ASP A 189 5.51 7.72 0.86
CA ASP A 189 6.13 9.05 0.96
C ASP A 189 7.65 9.00 1.20
N GLY A 190 8.22 7.77 1.32
CA GLY A 190 9.63 7.58 1.66
C GLY A 190 9.99 8.04 3.07
N LYS A 191 9.02 8.05 4.00
CA LYS A 191 9.13 8.60 5.34
C LYS A 191 9.47 7.55 6.39
N ASN A 192 10.13 8.00 7.45
CA ASN A 192 10.28 7.23 8.67
C ASN A 192 9.02 7.38 9.55
N ILE A 193 8.19 6.33 9.60
CA ILE A 193 6.95 6.35 10.37
C ILE A 193 7.14 6.08 11.87
N ASP A 194 8.37 5.91 12.33
CA ASP A 194 8.71 5.97 13.75
C ASP A 194 8.76 7.42 14.27
N ILE A 195 8.76 8.39 13.33
CA ILE A 195 8.83 9.84 13.62
C ILE A 195 7.59 10.57 13.10
N GLU A 196 7.16 10.25 11.88
CA GLU A 196 6.02 10.88 11.21
C GLU A 196 4.82 9.94 11.18
N LYS A 197 3.73 10.30 11.86
CA LYS A 197 2.53 9.47 11.90
C LYS A 197 1.87 9.33 10.52
N THR A 198 1.45 8.11 10.23
CA THR A 198 0.50 7.79 9.15
C THR A 198 -0.70 7.04 9.74
N PHE A 199 -1.85 7.07 9.08
CA PHE A 199 -3.07 6.43 9.55
C PHE A 199 -3.68 5.58 8.42
N PRO A 200 -4.26 4.39 8.75
CA PRO A 200 -4.35 3.82 10.08
C PRO A 200 -3.00 3.32 10.59
N ASN A 201 -2.84 3.28 11.90
CA ASN A 201 -1.73 2.64 12.60
C ASN A 201 -2.24 2.09 13.93
N ASP A 202 -1.45 1.29 14.60
CA ASP A 202 -1.75 0.75 15.92
C ASP A 202 -0.78 1.25 17.02
N SER A 203 0.01 2.29 16.72
CA SER A 203 0.96 2.88 17.65
C SER A 203 0.66 4.37 17.87
N PRO A 204 -0.28 4.71 18.78
CA PRO A 204 -0.70 6.09 19.00
C PRO A 204 0.41 7.03 19.44
N ASP A 205 1.41 6.52 20.14
CA ASP A 205 2.57 7.25 20.66
C ASP A 205 3.86 6.98 19.87
N LEU A 206 3.77 6.22 18.76
CA LEU A 206 4.87 5.77 17.90
C LEU A 206 5.83 4.75 18.56
N VAL A 207 5.51 4.27 19.76
CA VAL A 207 6.35 3.35 20.55
C VAL A 207 5.60 2.08 20.93
N ASN A 208 4.37 2.23 21.43
CA ASN A 208 3.59 1.13 21.96
C ASN A 208 2.44 0.75 21.02
N GLU A 209 2.41 -0.50 20.59
CA GLU A 209 1.30 -1.06 19.83
C GLU A 209 0.07 -1.27 20.75
N ILE A 210 -1.11 -0.93 20.25
CA ILE A 210 -2.40 -1.19 20.92
C ILE A 210 -2.99 -2.54 20.52
N SER A 211 -2.35 -3.23 19.56
CA SER A 211 -2.83 -4.49 19.00
C SER A 211 -1.68 -5.39 18.58
N ASP A 212 -1.71 -6.66 18.98
CA ASP A 212 -0.79 -7.71 18.53
C ASP A 212 -1.27 -8.40 17.22
N THR A 213 -2.33 -7.88 16.60
CA THR A 213 -2.93 -8.39 15.36
C THR A 213 -3.00 -7.34 14.25
N PHE A 214 -2.20 -6.30 14.32
CA PHE A 214 -2.00 -5.31 13.26
C PHE A 214 -0.59 -5.44 12.70
N LEU A 215 -0.45 -5.53 11.38
CA LEU A 215 0.83 -5.78 10.71
C LEU A 215 1.04 -4.78 9.59
N THR A 216 2.05 -3.93 9.69
CA THR A 216 2.38 -2.91 8.69
C THR A 216 3.46 -3.38 7.73
N VAL A 217 3.22 -3.17 6.43
CA VAL A 217 4.03 -3.75 5.34
C VAL A 217 4.66 -2.66 4.48
N GLY A 218 6.00 -2.68 4.39
CA GLY A 218 6.80 -1.89 3.47
C GLY A 218 6.92 -2.56 2.09
N ALA A 219 7.24 -1.77 1.06
CA ALA A 219 7.35 -2.23 -0.32
C ALA A 219 8.81 -2.46 -0.73
N MET A 220 9.06 -3.56 -1.44
CA MET A 220 10.34 -3.83 -2.08
C MET A 220 10.20 -4.05 -3.59
N SER A 221 11.32 -3.86 -4.31
CA SER A 221 11.49 -4.18 -5.72
C SER A 221 11.93 -5.64 -5.92
N ALA A 222 12.09 -6.04 -7.18
CA ALA A 222 12.67 -7.34 -7.53
C ALA A 222 14.21 -7.33 -7.57
N ASN A 223 14.85 -6.17 -7.38
CA ASN A 223 16.30 -6.02 -7.45
C ASN A 223 16.93 -6.45 -6.12
N TYR A 224 17.82 -7.43 -6.15
CA TYR A 224 18.56 -7.87 -4.98
C TYR A 224 19.89 -7.10 -4.88
N ASP A 225 19.79 -5.79 -4.69
CA ASP A 225 20.91 -4.86 -4.57
C ASP A 225 20.54 -3.69 -3.62
N GLU A 226 21.30 -2.59 -3.68
CA GLU A 226 21.03 -1.39 -2.88
C GLU A 226 19.64 -0.79 -3.11
N ASN A 227 18.97 -1.09 -4.24
CA ASN A 227 17.64 -0.59 -4.59
C ASN A 227 16.52 -1.60 -4.22
N LEU A 228 16.80 -2.57 -3.36
CA LEU A 228 15.82 -3.55 -2.92
C LEU A 228 14.59 -2.90 -2.28
N PRO A 229 14.69 -1.98 -1.28
CA PRO A 229 13.51 -1.25 -0.81
C PRO A 229 13.04 -0.28 -1.89
N ALA A 230 11.74 -0.20 -2.10
CA ALA A 230 11.17 0.79 -2.99
C ALA A 230 11.47 2.20 -2.46
N SER A 231 11.95 3.09 -3.32
CA SER A 231 12.36 4.46 -2.93
C SER A 231 11.24 5.28 -2.31
N PHE A 232 9.99 4.96 -2.65
CA PHE A 232 8.79 5.59 -2.12
C PHE A 232 8.29 4.96 -0.82
N SER A 233 8.73 3.72 -0.49
CA SER A 233 8.17 3.03 0.68
C SER A 233 8.42 3.79 1.97
N ASN A 234 7.38 3.98 2.78
CA ASN A 234 7.60 4.31 4.17
C ASN A 234 8.33 3.15 4.87
N TYR A 235 9.09 3.47 5.90
CA TYR A 235 9.89 2.56 6.68
C TYR A 235 9.88 2.96 8.15
N GLY A 236 10.30 2.05 9.03
CA GLY A 236 10.41 2.32 10.46
C GLY A 236 10.85 1.08 11.22
N LYS A 237 11.80 1.24 12.12
CA LYS A 237 12.32 0.13 12.92
C LYS A 237 11.33 -0.35 13.97
N LEU A 238 10.37 0.50 14.35
CA LEU A 238 9.34 0.22 15.35
C LEU A 238 7.96 -0.04 14.71
N ASN A 239 7.63 0.66 13.62
CA ASN A 239 6.27 0.75 13.09
C ASN A 239 6.08 0.13 11.69
N VAL A 240 7.11 -0.47 11.08
CA VAL A 240 6.98 -1.33 9.90
C VAL A 240 7.42 -2.74 10.27
N ASP A 241 6.54 -3.72 10.15
CA ASP A 241 6.82 -5.09 10.60
C ASP A 241 7.68 -5.89 9.63
N VAL A 242 7.31 -5.86 8.35
CA VAL A 242 7.92 -6.69 7.31
C VAL A 242 7.86 -5.99 5.96
N PHE A 243 8.73 -6.37 5.02
CA PHE A 243 8.66 -5.94 3.63
C PHE A 243 8.07 -7.04 2.73
N ALA A 244 7.43 -6.62 1.63
CA ALA A 244 6.91 -7.53 0.62
C ALA A 244 7.01 -6.92 -0.79
N PRO A 245 6.87 -7.71 -1.88
CA PRO A 245 6.89 -7.20 -3.24
C PRO A 245 5.82 -6.13 -3.47
N GLY A 246 6.25 -4.92 -3.86
CA GLY A 246 5.37 -3.77 -4.06
C GLY A 246 5.72 -2.93 -5.29
N VAL A 247 6.68 -3.35 -6.12
CA VAL A 247 7.08 -2.59 -7.33
C VAL A 247 6.72 -3.39 -8.57
N GLN A 248 6.01 -2.75 -9.52
CA GLN A 248 5.59 -3.34 -10.80
C GLN A 248 4.83 -4.68 -10.63
N VAL A 249 4.02 -4.78 -9.60
CA VAL A 249 3.21 -5.97 -9.31
C VAL A 249 2.08 -6.07 -10.33
N HIS A 250 2.00 -7.19 -11.03
CA HIS A 250 0.98 -7.46 -12.04
C HIS A 250 -0.25 -8.06 -11.37
N SER A 251 -1.44 -7.49 -11.63
CA SER A 251 -2.69 -7.99 -11.09
C SER A 251 -3.90 -7.61 -11.94
N THR A 252 -5.05 -8.14 -11.54
CA THR A 252 -6.35 -7.90 -12.18
C THR A 252 -6.78 -6.44 -12.04
N THR A 253 -7.45 -5.93 -13.06
CA THR A 253 -8.15 -4.65 -13.05
C THR A 253 -9.56 -4.84 -13.61
N PRO A 254 -10.47 -3.86 -13.47
CA PRO A 254 -11.81 -3.96 -14.04
C PRO A 254 -11.79 -4.32 -15.53
N ASP A 255 -12.92 -4.80 -16.04
CA ASP A 255 -13.16 -5.15 -17.45
C ASP A 255 -12.28 -6.30 -17.98
N GLY A 256 -11.77 -7.16 -17.08
CA GLY A 256 -10.93 -8.30 -17.44
C GLY A 256 -9.51 -7.92 -17.87
N GLU A 257 -9.08 -6.72 -17.56
CA GLU A 257 -7.73 -6.24 -17.83
C GLU A 257 -6.74 -6.63 -16.73
N TYR A 258 -5.46 -6.48 -17.05
CA TYR A 258 -4.33 -6.69 -16.12
C TYR A 258 -3.35 -5.54 -16.24
N LYS A 259 -2.92 -4.99 -15.10
CA LYS A 259 -1.98 -3.87 -15.07
C LYS A 259 -0.89 -4.09 -14.01
N LYS A 260 0.22 -3.39 -14.17
CA LYS A 260 1.30 -3.35 -13.17
C LYS A 260 1.16 -2.08 -12.35
N PHE A 261 1.03 -2.23 -11.04
CA PHE A 261 1.04 -1.10 -10.11
C PHE A 261 2.24 -1.20 -9.16
N SER A 262 2.62 -0.04 -8.60
CA SER A 262 3.67 0.04 -7.58
C SER A 262 3.12 0.81 -6.38
N GLY A 263 3.42 0.32 -5.18
CA GLY A 263 2.99 0.90 -3.91
C GLY A 263 3.06 -0.10 -2.77
N THR A 264 3.10 0.39 -1.55
CA THR A 264 2.88 -0.43 -0.35
C THR A 264 1.48 -1.05 -0.38
N SER A 265 0.54 -0.45 -1.12
CA SER A 265 -0.77 -1.03 -1.46
C SER A 265 -0.71 -2.37 -2.17
N MET A 266 0.41 -2.73 -2.81
CA MET A 266 0.64 -4.04 -3.47
C MET A 266 1.42 -4.99 -2.56
N ALA A 267 2.24 -4.44 -1.67
CA ALA A 267 2.99 -5.20 -0.67
C ALA A 267 2.07 -5.76 0.44
N ALA A 268 1.15 -4.95 0.93
CA ALA A 268 0.18 -5.37 1.95
C ALA A 268 -0.66 -6.58 1.48
N PRO A 269 -1.33 -6.58 0.32
CA PRO A 269 -2.10 -7.74 -0.14
C PRO A 269 -1.24 -8.97 -0.44
N SER A 270 0.03 -8.81 -0.85
CA SER A 270 0.96 -9.94 -0.97
C SER A 270 1.13 -10.63 0.38
N THR A 271 1.29 -9.86 1.46
CA THR A 271 1.42 -10.36 2.82
C THR A 271 0.08 -10.90 3.35
N ALA A 272 -1.04 -10.19 3.10
CA ALA A 272 -2.38 -10.66 3.48
C ALA A 272 -2.74 -12.00 2.83
N GLY A 273 -2.31 -12.20 1.58
CA GLY A 273 -2.43 -13.48 0.89
C GLY A 273 -1.67 -14.61 1.60
N VAL A 274 -0.44 -14.33 2.06
CA VAL A 274 0.33 -15.32 2.84
C VAL A 274 -0.34 -15.60 4.19
N ALA A 275 -0.86 -14.56 4.87
CA ALA A 275 -1.62 -14.72 6.11
C ALA A 275 -2.86 -15.61 5.91
N ALA A 276 -3.63 -15.33 4.85
CA ALA A 276 -4.82 -16.11 4.50
C ALA A 276 -4.46 -17.57 4.17
N LEU A 277 -3.36 -17.78 3.44
CA LEU A 277 -2.85 -19.11 3.14
C LEU A 277 -2.48 -19.87 4.42
N VAL A 278 -1.74 -19.27 5.34
CA VAL A 278 -1.38 -19.87 6.63
C VAL A 278 -2.65 -20.22 7.42
N ARG A 279 -3.61 -19.31 7.54
CA ARG A 279 -4.86 -19.57 8.28
C ARG A 279 -5.75 -20.62 7.60
N SER A 280 -5.66 -20.79 6.29
CA SER A 280 -6.43 -21.82 5.58
C SER A 280 -5.93 -23.23 5.87
N TYR A 281 -4.62 -23.40 6.04
CA TYR A 281 -3.99 -24.68 6.39
C TYR A 281 -3.97 -24.95 7.90
N TYR A 282 -3.84 -23.91 8.71
CA TYR A 282 -3.70 -23.97 10.16
C TYR A 282 -4.71 -23.04 10.85
N PRO A 283 -6.03 -23.35 10.75
CA PRO A 283 -7.10 -22.48 11.27
C PRO A 283 -7.10 -22.32 12.79
N GLN A 284 -6.40 -23.18 13.53
CA GLN A 284 -6.23 -23.11 14.97
C GLN A 284 -5.21 -22.04 15.42
N LEU A 285 -4.39 -21.49 14.49
CA LEU A 285 -3.46 -20.41 14.81
C LEU A 285 -4.22 -19.09 14.99
N SER A 286 -3.95 -18.40 16.09
CA SER A 286 -4.51 -17.07 16.33
C SER A 286 -3.91 -16.02 15.37
N ALA A 287 -4.60 -14.90 15.21
CA ALA A 287 -4.14 -13.77 14.41
C ALA A 287 -2.75 -13.26 14.88
N ALA A 288 -2.56 -13.18 16.20
CA ALA A 288 -1.27 -12.81 16.80
C ALA A 288 -0.15 -13.82 16.50
N GLN A 289 -0.47 -15.11 16.48
CA GLN A 289 0.48 -16.16 16.08
C GLN A 289 0.84 -16.03 14.60
N VAL A 290 -0.14 -15.74 13.74
CA VAL A 290 0.08 -15.52 12.31
C VAL A 290 0.95 -14.28 12.08
N LYS A 291 0.70 -13.13 12.75
CA LYS A 291 1.60 -11.95 12.71
C LYS A 291 3.04 -12.37 13.03
N ARG A 292 3.28 -13.07 14.14
CA ARG A 292 4.61 -13.53 14.53
C ARG A 292 5.24 -14.49 13.52
N ILE A 293 4.47 -15.40 12.94
CA ILE A 293 4.96 -16.31 11.89
C ILE A 293 5.44 -15.49 10.68
N LEU A 294 4.64 -14.55 10.17
CA LEU A 294 5.00 -13.74 9.01
C LEU A 294 6.30 -12.95 9.23
N MET A 295 6.45 -12.36 10.42
CA MET A 295 7.64 -11.61 10.79
C MET A 295 8.88 -12.50 10.96
N ASN A 296 8.75 -13.64 11.63
CA ASN A 296 9.89 -14.47 12.03
C ASN A 296 10.35 -15.45 10.95
N SER A 297 9.43 -15.92 10.09
CA SER A 297 9.72 -16.85 8.99
C SER A 297 10.22 -16.15 7.71
N GLY A 298 10.08 -14.83 7.63
CA GLY A 298 10.51 -14.06 6.46
C GLY A 298 12.00 -14.28 6.13
N THR A 299 12.33 -14.09 4.87
CA THR A 299 13.73 -14.15 4.41
C THR A 299 14.52 -12.98 5.01
N LYS A 300 15.57 -13.29 5.75
CA LYS A 300 16.50 -12.28 6.26
C LYS A 300 17.28 -11.68 5.10
N ILE A 301 17.40 -10.37 5.09
CA ILE A 301 18.18 -9.63 4.10
C ILE A 301 19.41 -9.06 4.77
N ASP A 302 20.56 -9.40 4.22
CA ASP A 302 21.86 -8.98 4.71
C ASP A 302 22.54 -8.09 3.66
N LEU A 303 21.92 -6.92 3.40
CA LEU A 303 22.38 -5.94 2.43
C LEU A 303 22.40 -4.54 3.07
N GLU A 304 23.39 -3.75 2.65
CA GLU A 304 23.34 -2.29 2.73
C GLU A 304 22.48 -1.78 1.57
N VAL A 305 21.44 -1.02 1.88
CA VAL A 305 20.44 -0.56 0.91
C VAL A 305 20.24 0.95 1.00
N LEU A 306 19.76 1.53 -0.06
CA LEU A 306 19.35 2.93 -0.06
C LEU A 306 18.12 3.10 0.84
N GLN A 307 18.28 3.94 1.86
CA GLN A 307 17.16 4.34 2.70
C GLN A 307 16.09 5.01 1.85
N PRO A 308 14.83 4.56 1.87
CA PRO A 308 13.75 5.21 1.12
C PRO A 308 13.67 6.71 1.40
N GLY A 309 13.35 7.50 0.39
CA GLY A 309 13.25 8.96 0.51
C GLY A 309 14.57 9.70 0.70
N SER A 310 15.72 9.02 0.83
CA SER A 310 17.02 9.67 1.11
C SER A 310 17.67 10.35 -0.10
N ARG A 311 17.25 10.01 -1.32
CA ARG A 311 17.73 10.69 -2.55
C ARG A 311 16.95 11.98 -2.79
N SER A 312 17.69 13.06 -2.99
CA SER A 312 17.16 14.38 -3.34
C SER A 312 18.09 15.08 -4.36
N ARG A 313 17.73 16.27 -4.81
CA ARG A 313 18.63 17.11 -5.63
C ARG A 313 19.91 17.46 -4.88
N GLU A 314 19.82 17.66 -3.58
CA GLU A 314 20.96 18.02 -2.70
C GLU A 314 21.79 16.78 -2.31
N ASN A 315 21.14 15.60 -2.25
CA ASN A 315 21.77 14.32 -1.97
C ASN A 315 21.44 13.27 -3.04
N PRO A 316 22.00 13.36 -4.24
CA PRO A 316 21.67 12.44 -5.34
C PRO A 316 22.17 10.99 -5.08
N LYS A 317 23.15 10.80 -4.20
CA LYS A 317 23.65 9.48 -3.83
C LYS A 317 22.72 8.75 -2.84
N GLY A 318 21.92 9.50 -2.08
CA GLY A 318 21.10 8.96 -1.00
C GLY A 318 21.94 8.53 0.21
N LYS A 319 21.34 7.76 1.11
CA LYS A 319 21.96 7.24 2.31
C LYS A 319 21.86 5.71 2.32
N LEU A 320 22.99 5.02 2.43
CA LEU A 320 23.02 3.57 2.63
C LEU A 320 22.81 3.26 4.11
N VAL A 321 22.01 2.23 4.37
CA VAL A 321 21.70 1.71 5.70
C VAL A 321 21.53 0.19 5.62
N PRO A 322 21.78 -0.57 6.69
CA PRO A 322 21.44 -1.98 6.73
C PRO A 322 19.93 -2.17 6.53
N PHE A 323 19.50 -3.08 5.64
CA PHE A 323 18.07 -3.36 5.41
C PHE A 323 17.33 -3.68 6.71
N SER A 324 18.01 -4.32 7.66
CA SER A 324 17.46 -4.68 8.96
C SER A 324 17.01 -3.49 9.82
N THR A 325 17.41 -2.27 9.46
CA THR A 325 16.99 -1.04 10.16
C THR A 325 15.69 -0.45 9.65
N LEU A 326 15.16 -0.97 8.54
CA LEU A 326 13.97 -0.41 7.87
C LEU A 326 12.65 -0.99 8.38
N SER A 327 12.70 -2.09 9.16
CA SER A 327 11.51 -2.70 9.75
C SER A 327 11.85 -3.46 11.04
N VAL A 328 10.83 -3.80 11.83
CA VAL A 328 10.94 -4.58 13.08
C VAL A 328 11.67 -5.89 12.83
N SER A 329 11.21 -6.66 11.84
CA SER A 329 11.78 -7.98 11.54
C SER A 329 13.09 -7.91 10.73
N GLY A 330 13.32 -6.85 9.95
CA GLY A 330 14.40 -6.78 8.98
C GLY A 330 14.31 -7.87 7.90
N ARG A 331 13.09 -8.29 7.56
CA ARG A 331 12.83 -9.45 6.69
C ARG A 331 11.83 -9.12 5.60
N VAL A 332 11.86 -9.96 4.57
CA VAL A 332 10.87 -10.00 3.49
C VAL A 332 9.97 -11.20 3.70
N VAL A 333 8.65 -11.03 3.56
CA VAL A 333 7.68 -12.11 3.72
C VAL A 333 8.00 -13.30 2.83
N ASN A 334 7.85 -14.53 3.36
CA ASN A 334 8.12 -15.76 2.63
C ASN A 334 7.04 -16.80 2.93
N ALA A 335 6.21 -17.11 1.93
CA ALA A 335 5.07 -18.01 2.08
C ALA A 335 5.49 -19.45 2.46
N TYR A 336 6.55 -19.96 1.84
CA TYR A 336 7.04 -21.32 2.13
C TYR A 336 7.52 -21.45 3.57
N ASN A 337 8.36 -20.51 4.02
CA ASN A 337 8.87 -20.52 5.38
C ASN A 337 7.75 -20.28 6.40
N ALA A 338 6.74 -19.45 6.06
CA ALA A 338 5.58 -19.22 6.92
C ALA A 338 4.77 -20.50 7.15
N LEU A 339 4.48 -21.24 6.08
CA LEU A 339 3.79 -22.53 6.18
C LEU A 339 4.61 -23.55 6.96
N LYS A 340 5.92 -23.63 6.72
CA LYS A 340 6.81 -24.53 7.46
C LYS A 340 6.86 -24.19 8.96
N MET A 341 6.96 -22.91 9.31
CA MET A 341 6.92 -22.49 10.72
C MET A 341 5.56 -22.75 11.36
N ALA A 342 4.47 -22.52 10.63
CA ALA A 342 3.13 -22.83 11.09
C ALA A 342 2.95 -24.35 11.38
N ASP A 343 3.47 -25.20 10.49
CA ASP A 343 3.45 -26.65 10.67
C ASP A 343 4.23 -27.08 11.90
N GLN A 344 5.43 -26.53 12.09
CA GLN A 344 6.24 -26.79 13.28
C GLN A 344 5.54 -26.38 14.57
N MET A 345 4.84 -25.23 14.57
CA MET A 345 4.11 -24.75 15.75
C MET A 345 2.90 -25.62 16.09
N VAL A 346 2.25 -26.19 15.08
CA VAL A 346 1.00 -26.93 15.25
C VAL A 346 1.24 -28.43 15.44
N ASN A 347 2.14 -28.99 14.64
CA ASN A 347 2.36 -30.45 14.57
C ASN A 347 3.66 -30.91 15.24
N GLY A 348 4.54 -29.95 15.66
CA GLY A 348 5.80 -30.28 16.36
C GLY A 348 6.82 -30.99 15.48
N LYS A 349 6.76 -30.81 14.16
CA LYS A 349 7.65 -31.48 13.17
C LYS A 349 8.61 -30.54 12.51
#